data_1f70a5426879b59285f21db7bcd59c41
#
_entry.id   1f70a5426879b59285f21db7bcd59c41
#
_cell.length_a   1.000
_cell.length_b   1.000
_cell.length_c   1.000
_cell.angle_alpha   90.00
_cell.angle_beta   90.00
_cell.angle_gamma   90.00
#
_symmetry.space_group_name_H-M   'P 1'
#
loop_
_entity.id
_entity.type
_entity.pdbx_description
1 polymer ?
#
loop_
_entity_poly.entity_id
_entity_poly.type
_entity_poly.pdbx_seq_one_letter_code
_entity_poly.pdbx_strand_id
1 'polypeptide(L)'
;MRIADKLVEDFLQQSGKVSADQLTQLRSQEKSEKRPLQDLVVAGNILSENELTKLYANAVDVPFVELNPKDLKRELLMQLPERIARQYNAVVFDVDEDGVRYVAMADPDDIQAVNFLQKQLGNNLRVYVAPESQIQSALDTYRGNIEGELTKVISSDELSSDEDEGPVDENDLKEDSPIAQTVNLIIEYGVKNGASDIHIEPREKYVVVRYRIDGILREANKLPRRVLNALVSRIKILANLKIDEHRAPQDGRFKIAVGSQVFALRVSTLPIVDGEKVVMRILNESVKAATLEELGFWGDALRLLQQAIVQPHGMILVTGPTGSGKSTTLFSVLSLLNTPSVNISTVEDPVEYRIQGVNQTQVNPLAGMTFANGLRSLLRQDPNIIMVGEIRDTETADLAVQAALTGHLVFSTLHTSDAATCLPRLMDMGVEPFLIASTVRAVIGQRLVRRLCQECREQYEPDSGVLTRIKEAFSLKDNQDFAKINELERQALKDGIGTHDDNGKDVVSELSSTEKSINRLWRAHEDGCAACNHTGYKGRIGIYEVMDNSQSIQKAIVSNTTSEALESLAESDGMITMHVDGLIKSLRGETTLEEVLRVTSRTKD
;
A
#
# COMPACT_ATOMS: atom_id res chain seq x y z
N MET A 1 -9.96 -4.62 24.20
CA MET A 1 -9.73 -5.05 25.62
C MET A 1 -8.47 -4.39 26.15
N ARG A 2 -8.50 -3.78 27.34
CA ARG A 2 -7.29 -3.27 28.00
C ARG A 2 -7.11 -4.00 29.33
N ILE A 3 -6.17 -4.93 29.35
CA ILE A 3 -5.80 -5.64 30.58
C ILE A 3 -4.96 -4.69 31.43
N ALA A 4 -5.25 -4.63 32.74
CA ALA A 4 -4.45 -3.79 33.65
C ALA A 4 -2.97 -4.23 33.62
N ASP A 5 -2.05 -3.29 33.50
CA ASP A 5 -0.61 -3.56 33.33
C ASP A 5 -0.04 -4.44 34.46
N LYS A 6 -0.59 -4.31 35.67
CA LYS A 6 -0.22 -5.15 36.80
C LYS A 6 -0.59 -6.62 36.60
N LEU A 7 -1.77 -6.90 36.01
CA LEU A 7 -2.18 -8.27 35.67
C LEU A 7 -1.30 -8.85 34.58
N VAL A 8 -0.94 -8.04 33.57
CA VAL A 8 0.01 -8.49 32.51
C VAL A 8 1.36 -8.86 33.11
N GLU A 9 1.88 -8.08 34.07
CA GLU A 9 3.12 -8.42 34.80
C GLU A 9 2.99 -9.74 35.56
N ASP A 10 1.90 -9.91 36.30
CA ASP A 10 1.63 -11.15 37.03
C ASP A 10 1.58 -12.36 36.08
N PHE A 11 0.96 -12.22 34.92
CA PHE A 11 0.92 -13.25 33.88
C PHE A 11 2.30 -13.57 33.30
N LEU A 12 3.13 -12.54 33.04
CA LEU A 12 4.51 -12.73 32.56
C LEU A 12 5.38 -13.47 33.59
N GLN A 13 5.23 -13.12 34.87
CA GLN A 13 5.94 -13.79 35.96
C GLN A 13 5.48 -15.25 36.14
N GLN A 14 4.17 -15.51 36.11
CA GLN A 14 3.61 -16.85 36.21
C GLN A 14 4.00 -17.75 35.01
N SER A 15 4.08 -17.17 33.82
CA SER A 15 4.47 -17.92 32.61
C SER A 15 5.93 -18.36 32.60
N GLY A 16 6.80 -17.72 33.40
CA GLY A 16 8.24 -17.98 33.43
C GLY A 16 8.98 -17.65 32.12
N LYS A 17 8.31 -17.00 31.16
CA LYS A 17 8.86 -16.70 29.83
C LYS A 17 9.73 -15.42 29.81
N VAL A 18 9.70 -14.62 30.89
CA VAL A 18 10.38 -13.30 30.97
C VAL A 18 11.21 -13.21 32.23
N SER A 19 12.47 -12.79 32.10
CA SER A 19 13.34 -12.48 33.25
C SER A 19 13.00 -11.10 33.85
N ALA A 20 13.42 -10.85 35.10
CA ALA A 20 13.20 -9.56 35.77
C ALA A 20 13.81 -8.37 35.00
N ASP A 21 14.95 -8.60 34.31
CA ASP A 21 15.62 -7.56 33.49
C ASP A 21 14.80 -7.26 32.22
N GLN A 22 14.26 -8.27 31.57
CA GLN A 22 13.37 -8.09 30.39
C GLN A 22 12.07 -7.38 30.77
N LEU A 23 11.50 -7.68 31.92
CA LEU A 23 10.30 -6.96 32.42
C LEU A 23 10.61 -5.47 32.64
N THR A 24 11.78 -5.15 33.18
CA THR A 24 12.22 -3.77 33.38
C THR A 24 12.41 -3.04 32.03
N GLN A 25 12.93 -3.73 31.03
CA GLN A 25 13.04 -3.19 29.67
C GLN A 25 11.68 -2.92 29.04
N LEU A 26 10.73 -3.86 29.12
CA LEU A 26 9.36 -3.69 28.62
C LEU A 26 8.66 -2.50 29.28
N ARG A 27 8.87 -2.28 30.57
CA ARG A 27 8.35 -1.10 31.28
C ARG A 27 8.99 0.21 30.82
N SER A 28 10.25 0.21 30.48
CA SER A 28 10.91 1.38 29.91
C SER A 28 10.41 1.68 28.49
N GLN A 29 10.18 0.66 27.68
CA GLN A 29 9.58 0.77 26.34
C GLN A 29 8.14 1.28 26.39
N GLU A 30 7.31 0.76 27.30
CA GLU A 30 5.93 1.24 27.52
C GLU A 30 5.89 2.76 27.75
N LYS A 31 6.79 3.28 28.59
CA LYS A 31 6.88 4.72 28.88
C LYS A 31 7.39 5.53 27.70
N SER A 32 8.36 5.01 26.95
CA SER A 32 8.96 5.70 25.80
C SER A 32 8.04 5.71 24.57
N GLU A 33 7.37 4.59 24.29
CA GLU A 33 6.52 4.42 23.11
C GLU A 33 5.06 4.81 23.37
N LYS A 34 4.66 5.02 24.63
CA LYS A 34 3.27 5.27 25.06
C LYS A 34 2.29 4.20 24.57
N ARG A 35 2.74 2.95 24.49
CA ARG A 35 1.94 1.78 24.10
C ARG A 35 1.68 0.92 25.32
N PRO A 36 0.45 0.35 25.49
CA PRO A 36 0.13 -0.55 26.59
C PRO A 36 1.10 -1.75 26.67
N LEU A 37 1.40 -2.20 27.88
CA LEU A 37 2.32 -3.33 28.10
C LEU A 37 1.86 -4.60 27.37
N GLN A 38 0.56 -4.88 27.32
CA GLN A 38 -0.03 -6.00 26.59
C GLN A 38 0.34 -6.00 25.10
N ASP A 39 0.33 -4.82 24.45
CA ASP A 39 0.64 -4.69 23.02
C ASP A 39 2.12 -4.95 22.74
N LEU A 40 3.00 -4.55 23.65
CA LEU A 40 4.44 -4.81 23.55
C LEU A 40 4.75 -6.29 23.73
N VAL A 41 4.03 -6.97 24.63
CA VAL A 41 4.17 -8.40 24.88
C VAL A 41 3.75 -9.25 23.68
N VAL A 42 2.65 -8.87 23.05
CA VAL A 42 2.15 -9.56 21.84
C VAL A 42 3.03 -9.24 20.64
N ALA A 43 3.39 -7.97 20.43
CA ALA A 43 4.27 -7.56 19.32
C ALA A 43 5.69 -8.15 19.43
N GLY A 44 6.18 -8.36 20.65
CA GLY A 44 7.46 -9.01 20.92
C GLY A 44 7.42 -10.54 20.88
N ASN A 45 6.30 -11.16 20.49
CA ASN A 45 6.10 -12.62 20.48
C ASN A 45 6.43 -13.32 21.80
N ILE A 46 6.31 -12.62 22.94
CA ILE A 46 6.57 -13.17 24.27
C ILE A 46 5.40 -14.06 24.71
N LEU A 47 4.18 -13.56 24.53
CA LEU A 47 2.93 -14.31 24.64
C LEU A 47 2.08 -14.04 23.41
N SER A 48 1.43 -15.08 22.87
CA SER A 48 0.44 -14.89 21.83
C SER A 48 -0.82 -14.22 22.39
N GLU A 49 -1.59 -13.54 21.55
CA GLU A 49 -2.87 -12.95 21.97
C GLU A 49 -3.81 -13.99 22.60
N ASN A 50 -3.84 -15.21 22.05
CA ASN A 50 -4.62 -16.32 22.60
C ASN A 50 -4.15 -16.73 24.01
N GLU A 51 -2.84 -16.83 24.24
CA GLU A 51 -2.30 -17.16 25.58
C GLU A 51 -2.63 -16.08 26.60
N LEU A 52 -2.44 -14.82 26.21
CA LEU A 52 -2.74 -13.67 27.08
C LEU A 52 -4.23 -13.59 27.43
N THR A 53 -5.11 -13.81 26.44
CA THR A 53 -6.56 -13.81 26.63
C THR A 53 -7.02 -14.98 27.51
N LYS A 54 -6.40 -16.18 27.39
CA LYS A 54 -6.68 -17.32 28.28
C LYS A 54 -6.30 -17.02 29.74
N LEU A 55 -5.16 -16.40 29.97
CA LEU A 55 -4.74 -16.00 31.32
C LEU A 55 -5.70 -14.95 31.90
N TYR A 56 -6.13 -14.00 31.10
CA TYR A 56 -7.12 -13.01 31.50
C TYR A 56 -8.48 -13.65 31.83
N ALA A 57 -8.97 -14.55 30.98
CA ALA A 57 -10.21 -15.29 31.19
C ALA A 57 -10.23 -16.02 32.54
N ASN A 58 -9.12 -16.68 32.89
CA ASN A 58 -8.96 -17.34 34.18
C ASN A 58 -8.93 -16.34 35.36
N ALA A 59 -8.36 -15.16 35.18
CA ALA A 59 -8.28 -14.14 36.24
C ALA A 59 -9.66 -13.49 36.55
N VAL A 60 -10.51 -13.37 35.53
CA VAL A 60 -11.87 -12.80 35.66
C VAL A 60 -12.97 -13.86 35.89
N ASP A 61 -12.59 -15.13 35.98
CA ASP A 61 -13.50 -16.28 36.18
C ASP A 61 -14.60 -16.38 35.08
N VAL A 62 -14.22 -16.09 33.83
CA VAL A 62 -15.07 -16.18 32.63
C VAL A 62 -14.49 -17.18 31.68
N PRO A 63 -15.28 -18.11 31.08
CA PRO A 63 -14.76 -19.12 30.17
C PRO A 63 -14.18 -18.50 28.90
N PHE A 64 -13.05 -19.06 28.43
CA PHE A 64 -12.40 -18.67 27.17
C PHE A 64 -13.02 -19.43 26.00
N VAL A 65 -13.16 -18.75 24.85
CA VAL A 65 -13.51 -19.38 23.57
C VAL A 65 -12.57 -18.90 22.47
N GLU A 66 -12.20 -19.82 21.60
CA GLU A 66 -11.46 -19.51 20.37
C GLU A 66 -12.45 -19.45 19.21
N LEU A 67 -12.57 -18.28 18.59
CA LEU A 67 -13.49 -18.05 17.48
C LEU A 67 -12.77 -18.30 16.15
N ASN A 68 -13.31 -19.22 15.36
CA ASN A 68 -12.89 -19.38 13.98
C ASN A 68 -13.98 -18.77 13.06
N PRO A 69 -13.72 -17.70 12.33
CA PRO A 69 -14.73 -17.05 11.48
C PRO A 69 -15.39 -17.99 10.46
N LYS A 70 -14.71 -19.08 10.06
CA LYS A 70 -15.24 -20.07 9.11
C LYS A 70 -16.34 -20.96 9.72
N ASP A 71 -16.33 -21.13 11.03
CA ASP A 71 -17.28 -22.01 11.74
C ASP A 71 -18.49 -21.23 12.26
N LEU A 72 -18.45 -19.89 12.21
CA LEU A 72 -19.53 -19.03 12.69
C LEU A 72 -20.70 -18.99 11.70
N LYS A 73 -21.86 -19.43 12.17
CA LYS A 73 -23.10 -19.35 11.38
C LYS A 73 -23.63 -17.92 11.38
N ARG A 74 -23.83 -17.37 10.19
CA ARG A 74 -24.35 -16.01 10.01
C ARG A 74 -25.68 -15.76 10.73
N GLU A 75 -26.54 -16.78 10.79
CA GLU A 75 -27.83 -16.73 11.48
C GLU A 75 -27.68 -16.47 12.99
N LEU A 76 -26.61 -16.97 13.61
CA LEU A 76 -26.29 -16.72 15.01
C LEU A 76 -25.76 -15.30 15.22
N LEU A 77 -24.85 -14.86 14.36
CA LEU A 77 -24.32 -13.50 14.40
C LEU A 77 -25.45 -12.46 14.29
N MET A 78 -26.39 -12.64 13.36
CA MET A 78 -27.51 -11.72 13.12
C MET A 78 -28.52 -11.61 14.27
N GLN A 79 -28.45 -12.44 15.30
CA GLN A 79 -29.26 -12.27 16.52
C GLN A 79 -28.87 -11.02 17.30
N LEU A 80 -27.62 -10.54 17.14
CA LEU A 80 -27.18 -9.26 17.69
C LEU A 80 -26.97 -8.28 16.52
N PRO A 81 -27.63 -7.11 16.48
CA PRO A 81 -27.42 -6.12 15.41
C PRO A 81 -25.96 -5.69 15.30
N GLU A 82 -25.41 -5.60 14.07
CA GLU A 82 -23.99 -5.28 13.83
C GLU A 82 -23.53 -4.03 14.59
N ARG A 83 -24.34 -2.97 14.63
CA ARG A 83 -24.02 -1.73 15.35
C ARG A 83 -23.74 -2.00 16.85
N ILE A 84 -24.53 -2.85 17.46
CA ILE A 84 -24.40 -3.22 18.88
C ILE A 84 -23.20 -4.15 19.06
N ALA A 85 -23.05 -5.13 18.18
CA ALA A 85 -21.93 -6.06 18.18
C ALA A 85 -20.58 -5.32 18.10
N ARG A 86 -20.46 -4.32 17.21
CA ARG A 86 -19.25 -3.48 17.10
C ARG A 86 -19.08 -2.51 18.25
N GLN A 87 -20.17 -1.92 18.76
CA GLN A 87 -20.10 -0.98 19.88
C GLN A 87 -19.53 -1.63 21.15
N TYR A 88 -19.88 -2.89 21.40
CA TYR A 88 -19.49 -3.62 22.62
C TYR A 88 -18.44 -4.71 22.36
N ASN A 89 -17.87 -4.78 21.15
CA ASN A 89 -16.93 -5.84 20.75
C ASN A 89 -17.42 -7.23 21.19
N ALA A 90 -18.64 -7.60 20.79
CA ALA A 90 -19.31 -8.82 21.21
C ALA A 90 -20.01 -9.51 20.04
N VAL A 91 -19.99 -10.84 20.00
CA VAL A 91 -20.65 -11.65 18.97
C VAL A 91 -21.37 -12.85 19.57
N VAL A 92 -22.56 -13.18 19.07
CA VAL A 92 -23.24 -14.45 19.40
C VAL A 92 -22.62 -15.54 18.55
N PHE A 93 -21.99 -16.53 19.16
CA PHE A 93 -21.29 -17.58 18.42
C PHE A 93 -21.99 -18.94 18.50
N ASP A 94 -22.84 -19.18 19.50
CA ASP A 94 -23.60 -20.43 19.63
C ASP A 94 -24.92 -20.20 20.41
N VAL A 95 -25.85 -21.16 20.28
CA VAL A 95 -27.13 -21.24 21.05
C VAL A 95 -27.39 -22.69 21.35
N ASP A 96 -27.61 -23.03 22.62
CA ASP A 96 -27.91 -24.42 22.99
C ASP A 96 -29.39 -24.80 22.74
N GLU A 97 -29.74 -26.07 23.02
CA GLU A 97 -31.08 -26.61 22.85
C GLU A 97 -32.14 -25.96 23.79
N ASP A 98 -31.69 -25.38 24.93
CA ASP A 98 -32.50 -24.67 25.88
C ASP A 98 -32.66 -23.18 25.52
N GLY A 99 -32.09 -22.72 24.40
CA GLY A 99 -32.17 -21.35 23.93
C GLY A 99 -31.22 -20.38 24.66
N VAL A 100 -30.24 -20.89 25.42
CA VAL A 100 -29.18 -20.07 26.02
C VAL A 100 -28.21 -19.61 24.94
N ARG A 101 -28.00 -18.29 24.87
CA ARG A 101 -27.08 -17.67 23.89
C ARG A 101 -25.69 -17.55 24.48
N TYR A 102 -24.71 -18.04 23.70
CA TYR A 102 -23.31 -17.91 24.04
C TYR A 102 -22.72 -16.71 23.31
N VAL A 103 -22.26 -15.72 24.10
CA VAL A 103 -21.72 -14.47 23.57
C VAL A 103 -20.24 -14.36 23.90
N ALA A 104 -19.41 -14.21 22.88
CA ALA A 104 -18.00 -13.90 23.04
C ALA A 104 -17.80 -12.38 23.07
N MET A 105 -17.05 -11.90 24.05
CA MET A 105 -16.72 -10.48 24.25
C MET A 105 -15.23 -10.30 24.43
N ALA A 106 -14.72 -9.12 24.03
CA ALA A 106 -13.34 -8.74 24.32
C ALA A 106 -13.14 -8.36 25.79
N ASP A 107 -14.14 -7.73 26.41
CA ASP A 107 -14.09 -7.21 27.78
C ASP A 107 -15.35 -7.59 28.57
N PRO A 108 -15.32 -8.72 29.29
CA PRO A 108 -16.48 -9.15 30.11
C PRO A 108 -16.65 -8.34 31.41
N ASP A 109 -15.64 -7.55 31.80
CA ASP A 109 -15.71 -6.68 32.98
C ASP A 109 -16.52 -5.40 32.72
N ASP A 110 -16.84 -5.10 31.44
CA ASP A 110 -17.78 -4.04 31.09
C ASP A 110 -19.22 -4.45 31.46
N ILE A 111 -19.58 -4.22 32.74
CA ILE A 111 -20.90 -4.53 33.30
C ILE A 111 -22.02 -3.82 32.51
N GLN A 112 -21.76 -2.63 31.95
CA GLN A 112 -22.75 -1.90 31.15
C GLN A 112 -23.03 -2.61 29.84
N ALA A 113 -21.99 -3.09 29.18
CA ALA A 113 -22.09 -3.90 27.96
C ALA A 113 -22.84 -5.20 28.23
N VAL A 114 -22.47 -5.94 29.26
CA VAL A 114 -23.14 -7.21 29.66
C VAL A 114 -24.61 -7.00 29.96
N ASN A 115 -24.95 -6.00 30.75
CA ASN A 115 -26.36 -5.67 31.09
C ASN A 115 -27.15 -5.27 29.84
N PHE A 116 -26.54 -4.52 28.93
CA PHE A 116 -27.19 -4.13 27.68
C PHE A 116 -27.44 -5.34 26.78
N LEU A 117 -26.45 -6.24 26.64
CA LEU A 117 -26.59 -7.47 25.87
C LEU A 117 -27.66 -8.40 26.46
N GLN A 118 -27.74 -8.53 27.80
CA GLN A 118 -28.80 -9.27 28.48
C GLN A 118 -30.17 -8.69 28.16
N LYS A 119 -30.30 -7.36 28.16
CA LYS A 119 -31.56 -6.69 27.82
C LYS A 119 -31.96 -6.90 26.37
N GLN A 120 -31.00 -6.96 25.46
CA GLN A 120 -31.22 -7.09 24.02
C GLN A 120 -31.49 -8.55 23.60
N LEU A 121 -30.72 -9.49 24.16
CA LEU A 121 -30.75 -10.91 23.81
C LEU A 121 -31.59 -11.78 24.77
N GLY A 122 -32.02 -11.23 25.89
CA GLY A 122 -32.74 -11.95 26.96
C GLY A 122 -31.81 -12.40 28.09
N ASN A 123 -32.43 -12.77 29.24
CA ASN A 123 -31.67 -13.11 30.45
C ASN A 123 -30.91 -14.45 30.36
N ASN A 124 -31.20 -15.29 29.37
CA ASN A 124 -30.50 -16.55 29.12
C ASN A 124 -29.25 -16.33 28.25
N LEU A 125 -28.23 -15.73 28.85
CA LEU A 125 -26.97 -15.39 28.19
C LEU A 125 -25.80 -15.92 29.00
N ARG A 126 -24.83 -16.54 28.32
CA ARG A 126 -23.53 -16.89 28.88
C ARG A 126 -22.42 -16.12 28.15
N VAL A 127 -21.61 -15.41 28.92
CA VAL A 127 -20.50 -14.61 28.40
C VAL A 127 -19.24 -15.47 28.38
N TYR A 128 -18.48 -15.34 27.31
CA TYR A 128 -17.17 -15.93 27.08
C TYR A 128 -16.17 -14.83 26.69
N VAL A 129 -14.91 -15.03 27.03
CA VAL A 129 -13.82 -14.15 26.58
C VAL A 129 -13.21 -14.72 25.31
N ALA A 130 -13.01 -13.86 24.32
CA ALA A 130 -12.28 -14.21 23.10
C ALA A 130 -11.26 -13.12 22.74
N PRO A 131 -10.17 -13.47 22.01
CA PRO A 131 -9.20 -12.50 21.51
C PRO A 131 -9.87 -11.41 20.67
N GLU A 132 -9.44 -10.17 20.85
CA GLU A 132 -10.03 -9.02 20.16
C GLU A 132 -9.91 -9.14 18.65
N SER A 133 -8.76 -9.64 18.14
CA SER A 133 -8.55 -9.90 16.73
C SER A 133 -9.55 -10.91 16.15
N GLN A 134 -9.90 -11.95 16.90
CA GLN A 134 -10.88 -12.96 16.48
C GLN A 134 -12.29 -12.41 16.49
N ILE A 135 -12.65 -11.58 17.49
CA ILE A 135 -13.96 -10.90 17.53
C ILE A 135 -14.07 -9.94 16.34
N GLN A 136 -13.02 -9.15 16.03
CA GLN A 136 -13.04 -8.28 14.85
C GLN A 136 -13.22 -9.07 13.55
N SER A 137 -12.51 -10.20 13.41
CA SER A 137 -12.69 -11.10 12.27
C SER A 137 -14.10 -11.69 12.19
N ALA A 138 -14.72 -12.01 13.33
CA ALA A 138 -16.10 -12.46 13.39
C ALA A 138 -17.08 -11.34 13.03
N LEU A 139 -16.83 -10.10 13.50
CA LEU A 139 -17.61 -8.91 13.13
C LEU A 139 -17.54 -8.60 11.63
N ASP A 140 -16.43 -8.95 10.98
CA ASP A 140 -16.33 -8.80 9.53
C ASP A 140 -17.15 -9.83 8.76
N THR A 141 -17.50 -10.96 9.39
CA THR A 141 -18.44 -11.97 8.81
C THR A 141 -19.89 -11.48 8.79
N TYR A 142 -20.28 -10.47 9.61
CA TYR A 142 -21.59 -9.81 9.50
C TYR A 142 -21.80 -9.23 8.10
N ARG A 143 -20.74 -8.73 7.48
CA ARG A 143 -20.71 -8.13 6.14
C ARG A 143 -20.39 -9.17 5.09
N GLY A 144 -21.20 -10.23 5.02
CA GLY A 144 -21.11 -11.19 3.92
C GLY A 144 -21.39 -10.51 2.58
N ASN A 145 -20.80 -11.06 1.52
CA ASN A 145 -20.85 -10.65 0.11
C ASN A 145 -21.55 -9.32 -0.18
N ILE A 146 -20.79 -8.25 -0.41
CA ILE A 146 -21.27 -6.87 -0.66
C ILE A 146 -22.33 -6.81 -1.76
N GLU A 147 -22.29 -7.71 -2.74
CA GLU A 147 -23.37 -7.81 -3.74
C GLU A 147 -24.73 -8.06 -3.07
N GLY A 148 -24.80 -8.92 -2.06
CA GLY A 148 -26.03 -9.18 -1.32
C GLY A 148 -26.47 -8.02 -0.45
N GLU A 149 -25.55 -7.24 0.13
CA GLU A 149 -25.88 -6.07 0.94
C GLU A 149 -26.24 -4.87 0.08
N LEU A 150 -25.48 -4.60 -1.00
CA LEU A 150 -25.84 -3.59 -2.00
C LEU A 150 -27.20 -3.88 -2.62
N THR A 151 -27.49 -5.14 -2.97
CA THR A 151 -28.79 -5.53 -3.50
C THR A 151 -29.90 -5.33 -2.48
N LYS A 152 -29.70 -5.63 -1.20
CA LYS A 152 -30.68 -5.40 -0.14
C LYS A 152 -30.94 -3.92 0.12
N VAL A 153 -29.89 -3.09 0.16
CA VAL A 153 -30.01 -1.65 0.36
C VAL A 153 -30.71 -1.00 -0.84
N ILE A 154 -30.42 -1.46 -2.06
CA ILE A 154 -31.00 -0.94 -3.30
C ILE A 154 -32.43 -1.48 -3.54
N SER A 155 -32.76 -2.68 -3.03
CA SER A 155 -34.10 -3.28 -3.12
C SER A 155 -35.04 -2.91 -1.98
N SER A 156 -34.63 -2.06 -1.03
CA SER A 156 -35.54 -1.50 -0.04
C SER A 156 -36.66 -0.71 -0.75
N ASP A 157 -37.89 -0.79 -0.25
CA ASP A 157 -39.10 -0.24 -0.88
C ASP A 157 -39.00 1.26 -1.23
N GLU A 158 -38.12 2.01 -0.58
CA GLU A 158 -37.85 3.42 -0.86
C GLU A 158 -37.12 3.66 -2.20
N LEU A 159 -36.43 2.64 -2.77
CA LEU A 159 -35.73 2.70 -4.05
C LEU A 159 -36.41 1.87 -5.14
N SER A 160 -37.58 1.29 -4.88
CA SER A 160 -38.28 0.34 -5.78
C SER A 160 -39.27 0.96 -6.78
N SER A 161 -39.46 2.28 -6.77
CA SER A 161 -40.31 2.93 -7.77
C SER A 161 -39.67 2.95 -9.15
N ASP A 162 -40.37 2.41 -10.15
CA ASP A 162 -39.94 2.32 -11.57
C ASP A 162 -39.98 3.68 -12.30
N GLU A 163 -39.95 4.81 -11.61
CA GLU A 163 -40.01 6.12 -12.27
C GLU A 163 -38.62 6.60 -12.69
N ASP A 164 -38.54 7.10 -13.93
CA ASP A 164 -37.36 7.69 -14.57
C ASP A 164 -36.64 8.73 -13.70
N GLU A 165 -35.37 8.96 -14.02
CA GLU A 165 -34.43 9.90 -13.43
C GLU A 165 -35.10 11.19 -12.87
N GLY A 166 -35.64 11.12 -11.67
CA GLY A 166 -36.22 12.27 -10.95
C GLY A 166 -35.13 13.15 -10.32
N PRO A 167 -35.46 14.39 -9.94
CA PRO A 167 -34.54 15.22 -9.14
C PRO A 167 -34.20 14.50 -7.85
N VAL A 168 -32.92 14.58 -7.43
CA VAL A 168 -32.42 13.97 -6.18
C VAL A 168 -33.23 14.52 -5.01
N ASP A 169 -33.86 13.63 -4.21
CA ASP A 169 -34.61 14.02 -3.02
C ASP A 169 -33.62 14.45 -1.90
N GLU A 170 -33.97 15.48 -1.13
CA GLU A 170 -33.18 15.89 0.03
C GLU A 170 -33.02 14.77 1.05
N ASN A 171 -33.94 13.80 1.11
CA ASN A 171 -33.86 12.63 1.96
C ASN A 171 -32.74 11.67 1.52
N ASP A 172 -32.43 11.56 0.24
CA ASP A 172 -31.35 10.72 -0.28
C ASP A 172 -29.96 11.23 0.12
N LEU A 173 -29.86 12.50 0.49
CA LEU A 173 -28.61 13.16 0.84
C LEU A 173 -28.28 13.09 2.34
N LYS A 174 -29.20 12.61 3.18
CA LYS A 174 -29.00 12.44 4.63
C LYS A 174 -27.92 11.39 4.92
N GLU A 175 -27.24 11.52 6.06
CA GLU A 175 -26.17 10.59 6.45
C GLU A 175 -26.63 9.15 6.63
N ASP A 176 -27.88 8.95 7.05
CA ASP A 176 -28.49 7.62 7.28
C ASP A 176 -29.26 7.08 6.06
N SER A 177 -29.23 7.78 4.92
CA SER A 177 -29.95 7.37 3.71
C SER A 177 -29.38 6.07 3.10
N PRO A 178 -30.18 5.27 2.39
CA PRO A 178 -29.70 4.10 1.63
C PRO A 178 -28.56 4.44 0.66
N ILE A 179 -28.61 5.61 0.04
CA ILE A 179 -27.57 6.10 -0.87
C ILE A 179 -26.26 6.37 -0.13
N ALA A 180 -26.34 7.01 1.06
CA ALA A 180 -25.13 7.24 1.88
C ALA A 180 -24.51 5.91 2.33
N GLN A 181 -25.33 4.94 2.74
CA GLN A 181 -24.88 3.59 3.08
C GLN A 181 -24.23 2.89 1.87
N THR A 182 -24.81 3.02 0.68
CA THR A 182 -24.26 2.47 -0.57
C THR A 182 -22.88 3.06 -0.88
N VAL A 183 -22.70 4.38 -0.78
CA VAL A 183 -21.39 5.04 -0.98
C VAL A 183 -20.37 4.54 0.03
N ASN A 184 -20.74 4.44 1.32
CA ASN A 184 -19.87 3.94 2.37
C ASN A 184 -19.43 2.49 2.11
N LEU A 185 -20.36 1.61 1.72
CA LEU A 185 -20.09 0.21 1.38
C LEU A 185 -19.13 0.09 0.18
N ILE A 186 -19.33 0.90 -0.86
CA ILE A 186 -18.44 0.94 -2.02
C ILE A 186 -17.01 1.31 -1.59
N ILE A 187 -16.87 2.33 -0.75
CA ILE A 187 -15.55 2.79 -0.27
C ILE A 187 -14.90 1.74 0.65
N GLU A 188 -15.66 1.22 1.60
CA GLU A 188 -15.14 0.19 2.52
C GLU A 188 -14.66 -1.05 1.80
N TYR A 189 -15.40 -1.49 0.77
CA TYR A 189 -14.97 -2.61 -0.06
C TYR A 189 -13.65 -2.32 -0.78
N GLY A 190 -13.53 -1.13 -1.36
CA GLY A 190 -12.28 -0.71 -1.99
C GLY A 190 -11.12 -0.72 -1.01
N VAL A 191 -11.30 -0.17 0.18
CA VAL A 191 -10.29 -0.14 1.24
C VAL A 191 -9.89 -1.55 1.68
N LYS A 192 -10.88 -2.42 2.00
CA LYS A 192 -10.64 -3.79 2.47
C LYS A 192 -9.91 -4.67 1.46
N ASN A 193 -10.15 -4.43 0.17
CA ASN A 193 -9.49 -5.18 -0.92
C ASN A 193 -8.20 -4.50 -1.41
N GLY A 194 -7.70 -3.46 -0.73
CA GLY A 194 -6.47 -2.79 -1.11
C GLY A 194 -6.54 -2.07 -2.46
N ALA A 195 -7.72 -1.61 -2.85
CA ALA A 195 -7.88 -0.87 -4.09
C ALA A 195 -7.16 0.48 -4.01
N SER A 196 -6.48 0.86 -5.08
CA SER A 196 -5.89 2.20 -5.24
C SER A 196 -6.91 3.24 -5.73
N ASP A 197 -7.85 2.81 -6.58
CA ASP A 197 -8.86 3.68 -7.18
C ASP A 197 -10.22 2.97 -7.26
N ILE A 198 -11.29 3.72 -7.05
CA ILE A 198 -12.68 3.31 -7.25
C ILE A 198 -13.23 4.12 -8.43
N HIS A 199 -13.78 3.44 -9.41
CA HIS A 199 -14.42 4.05 -10.58
C HIS A 199 -15.91 3.77 -10.53
N ILE A 200 -16.73 4.79 -10.56
CA ILE A 200 -18.18 4.72 -10.75
C ILE A 200 -18.48 5.23 -12.15
N GLU A 201 -18.90 4.33 -13.02
CA GLU A 201 -19.04 4.60 -14.44
C GLU A 201 -20.48 4.36 -14.91
N PRO A 202 -21.20 5.42 -15.32
CA PRO A 202 -22.50 5.27 -15.95
C PRO A 202 -22.40 4.54 -17.29
N ARG A 203 -23.37 3.69 -17.55
CA ARG A 203 -23.66 3.04 -18.82
C ARG A 203 -25.10 3.35 -19.20
N GLU A 204 -25.49 3.04 -20.41
CA GLU A 204 -26.87 3.30 -20.92
C GLU A 204 -27.95 2.76 -19.97
N LYS A 205 -27.81 1.54 -19.44
CA LYS A 205 -28.83 0.85 -18.65
C LYS A 205 -28.51 0.64 -17.18
N TYR A 206 -27.24 0.82 -16.75
CA TYR A 206 -26.77 0.55 -15.39
C TYR A 206 -25.53 1.37 -15.05
N VAL A 207 -25.13 1.34 -13.81
CA VAL A 207 -23.87 1.95 -13.33
C VAL A 207 -22.92 0.82 -12.97
N VAL A 208 -21.67 0.89 -13.45
CA VAL A 208 -20.61 -0.06 -13.10
C VAL A 208 -19.70 0.53 -12.04
N VAL A 209 -19.44 -0.23 -10.99
CA VAL A 209 -18.40 0.08 -10.03
C VAL A 209 -17.21 -0.83 -10.29
N ARG A 210 -16.05 -0.23 -10.58
CA ARG A 210 -14.79 -0.94 -10.80
C ARG A 210 -13.75 -0.50 -9.80
N TYR A 211 -12.94 -1.43 -9.35
CA TYR A 211 -11.85 -1.19 -8.43
C TYR A 211 -10.51 -1.48 -9.11
N ARG A 212 -9.54 -0.59 -8.92
CA ARG A 212 -8.17 -0.86 -9.33
C ARG A 212 -7.44 -1.52 -8.18
N ILE A 213 -7.21 -2.83 -8.28
CA ILE A 213 -6.51 -3.64 -7.28
C ILE A 213 -5.20 -4.12 -7.93
N ASP A 214 -4.07 -3.88 -7.27
CA ASP A 214 -2.73 -4.21 -7.77
C ASP A 214 -2.47 -3.73 -9.21
N GLY A 215 -2.97 -2.53 -9.53
CA GLY A 215 -2.83 -1.89 -10.83
C GLY A 215 -3.84 -2.30 -11.90
N ILE A 216 -4.64 -3.35 -11.66
CA ILE A 216 -5.62 -3.88 -12.61
C ILE A 216 -7.04 -3.44 -12.23
N LEU A 217 -7.79 -2.90 -13.21
CA LEU A 217 -9.20 -2.57 -13.03
C LEU A 217 -10.06 -3.85 -13.12
N ARG A 218 -10.88 -4.05 -12.08
CA ARG A 218 -11.83 -5.17 -11.98
C ARG A 218 -13.25 -4.64 -11.79
N GLU A 219 -14.19 -5.18 -12.54
CA GLU A 219 -15.61 -4.93 -12.33
C GLU A 219 -16.08 -5.76 -11.13
N ALA A 220 -16.74 -5.11 -10.17
CA ALA A 220 -17.21 -5.78 -8.97
C ALA A 220 -18.72 -5.66 -8.80
N ASN A 221 -19.32 -4.51 -9.13
CA ASN A 221 -20.74 -4.29 -8.87
C ASN A 221 -21.43 -3.60 -10.05
N LYS A 222 -22.69 -3.97 -10.28
CA LYS A 222 -23.62 -3.29 -11.17
C LYS A 222 -24.79 -2.75 -10.36
N LEU A 223 -25.05 -1.46 -10.51
CA LEU A 223 -26.13 -0.77 -9.81
C LEU A 223 -27.20 -0.31 -10.82
N PRO A 224 -28.46 -0.21 -10.41
CA PRO A 224 -29.50 0.37 -11.26
C PRO A 224 -29.16 1.80 -11.69
N ARG A 225 -29.53 2.17 -12.90
CA ARG A 225 -29.25 3.50 -13.46
C ARG A 225 -29.82 4.63 -12.60
N ARG A 226 -31.01 4.46 -12.05
CA ARG A 226 -31.73 5.44 -11.22
C ARG A 226 -30.94 5.95 -10.00
N VAL A 227 -30.00 5.17 -9.45
CA VAL A 227 -29.22 5.59 -8.28
C VAL A 227 -28.05 6.48 -8.62
N LEU A 228 -27.70 6.66 -9.90
CA LEU A 228 -26.51 7.39 -10.35
C LEU A 228 -26.46 8.82 -9.79
N ASN A 229 -27.52 9.60 -10.04
CA ASN A 229 -27.54 11.03 -9.69
C ASN A 229 -27.41 11.22 -8.18
N ALA A 230 -28.09 10.40 -7.38
CA ALA A 230 -28.02 10.43 -5.93
C ALA A 230 -26.63 10.01 -5.41
N LEU A 231 -26.01 8.96 -5.99
CA LEU A 231 -24.65 8.55 -5.66
C LEU A 231 -23.62 9.66 -5.96
N VAL A 232 -23.70 10.25 -7.16
CA VAL A 232 -22.79 11.33 -7.57
C VAL A 232 -22.97 12.55 -6.67
N SER A 233 -24.21 12.96 -6.39
CA SER A 233 -24.50 14.08 -5.50
C SER A 233 -23.98 13.85 -4.10
N ARG A 234 -24.16 12.64 -3.52
CA ARG A 234 -23.62 12.30 -2.21
C ARG A 234 -22.09 12.38 -2.18
N ILE A 235 -21.41 11.87 -3.22
CA ILE A 235 -19.94 11.95 -3.32
C ILE A 235 -19.49 13.40 -3.47
N LYS A 236 -20.20 14.23 -4.25
CA LYS A 236 -19.92 15.68 -4.39
C LYS A 236 -20.04 16.39 -3.05
N ILE A 237 -21.08 16.08 -2.25
CA ILE A 237 -21.22 16.63 -0.88
C ILE A 237 -20.02 16.26 -0.01
N LEU A 238 -19.66 14.98 0.05
CA LEU A 238 -18.53 14.52 0.84
C LEU A 238 -17.23 15.19 0.43
N ALA A 239 -17.03 15.43 -0.86
CA ALA A 239 -15.83 16.04 -1.43
C ALA A 239 -15.87 17.58 -1.48
N ASN A 240 -16.93 18.20 -0.96
CA ASN A 240 -17.18 19.66 -0.97
C ASN A 240 -17.16 20.25 -2.40
N LEU A 241 -17.80 19.54 -3.35
CA LEU A 241 -17.97 19.93 -4.74
C LEU A 241 -19.38 20.54 -4.96
N LYS A 242 -19.55 21.27 -6.08
CA LYS A 242 -20.84 21.84 -6.46
C LYS A 242 -21.78 20.75 -6.96
N ILE A 243 -22.92 20.59 -6.30
CA ILE A 243 -23.90 19.54 -6.61
C ILE A 243 -24.63 19.84 -7.93
N ASP A 244 -24.93 21.10 -8.17
CA ASP A 244 -25.67 21.63 -9.30
C ASP A 244 -24.86 21.76 -10.60
N GLU A 245 -23.54 21.58 -10.53
CA GLU A 245 -22.66 21.64 -11.70
C GLU A 245 -22.44 20.23 -12.28
N HIS A 246 -23.05 19.96 -13.44
CA HIS A 246 -22.98 18.68 -14.15
C HIS A 246 -22.25 18.76 -15.50
N ARG A 247 -21.77 19.95 -15.88
CA ARG A 247 -21.19 20.21 -17.21
C ARG A 247 -19.68 20.38 -17.21
N ALA A 248 -19.11 20.63 -16.05
CA ALA A 248 -17.67 20.85 -15.89
C ALA A 248 -17.05 19.75 -15.00
N PRO A 249 -15.82 19.34 -15.28
CA PRO A 249 -15.06 18.47 -14.36
C PRO A 249 -14.84 19.17 -13.02
N GLN A 250 -14.88 18.41 -11.94
CA GLN A 250 -14.61 18.93 -10.61
C GLN A 250 -13.67 17.97 -9.86
N ASP A 251 -12.77 18.55 -9.07
CA ASP A 251 -11.84 17.83 -8.21
C ASP A 251 -12.03 18.24 -6.75
N GLY A 252 -12.03 17.25 -5.85
CA GLY A 252 -12.19 17.45 -4.42
C GLY A 252 -11.55 16.37 -3.60
N ARG A 253 -11.72 16.47 -2.29
CA ARG A 253 -11.17 15.48 -1.35
C ARG A 253 -12.01 15.41 -0.09
N PHE A 254 -12.06 14.21 0.52
CA PHE A 254 -12.63 14.02 1.85
C PHE A 254 -11.90 12.91 2.59
N LYS A 255 -12.20 12.76 3.87
CA LYS A 255 -11.65 11.70 4.72
C LYS A 255 -12.76 10.81 5.23
N ILE A 256 -12.47 9.53 5.34
CA ILE A 256 -13.36 8.53 5.90
C ILE A 256 -12.60 7.62 6.87
N ALA A 257 -13.22 7.24 7.96
CA ALA A 257 -12.70 6.22 8.86
C ALA A 257 -13.25 4.85 8.45
N VAL A 258 -12.36 3.88 8.24
CA VAL A 258 -12.73 2.48 7.99
C VAL A 258 -12.01 1.62 9.04
N GLY A 259 -12.79 1.04 9.95
CA GLY A 259 -12.22 0.41 11.14
C GLY A 259 -11.48 1.42 12.02
N SER A 260 -10.23 1.12 12.37
CA SER A 260 -9.35 1.99 13.16
C SER A 260 -8.49 2.94 12.32
N GLN A 261 -8.57 2.89 11.00
CA GLN A 261 -7.72 3.65 10.09
C GLN A 261 -8.49 4.78 9.40
N VAL A 262 -7.79 5.87 9.12
CA VAL A 262 -8.33 7.02 8.39
C VAL A 262 -7.75 7.04 6.98
N PHE A 263 -8.65 7.10 6.00
CA PHE A 263 -8.31 7.19 4.58
C PHE A 263 -8.72 8.54 4.02
N ALA A 264 -7.84 9.15 3.24
CA ALA A 264 -8.18 10.29 2.42
C ALA A 264 -8.59 9.80 1.02
N LEU A 265 -9.68 10.35 0.50
CA LEU A 265 -10.13 10.08 -0.87
C LEU A 265 -10.01 11.36 -1.69
N ARG A 266 -9.29 11.24 -2.82
CA ARG A 266 -9.26 12.29 -3.84
C ARG A 266 -10.29 11.94 -4.90
N VAL A 267 -11.23 12.82 -5.12
CA VAL A 267 -12.40 12.62 -6.00
C VAL A 267 -12.24 13.49 -7.23
N SER A 268 -12.46 12.89 -8.39
CA SER A 268 -12.61 13.63 -9.65
C SER A 268 -13.92 13.20 -10.32
N THR A 269 -14.73 14.17 -10.69
CA THR A 269 -15.95 13.97 -11.47
C THR A 269 -15.75 14.48 -12.90
N LEU A 270 -16.24 13.72 -13.87
CA LEU A 270 -16.13 14.06 -15.27
C LEU A 270 -17.47 13.81 -15.98
N PRO A 271 -18.08 14.84 -16.61
CA PRO A 271 -19.23 14.67 -17.49
C PRO A 271 -18.87 13.78 -18.68
N ILE A 272 -19.68 12.74 -18.92
CA ILE A 272 -19.59 11.86 -20.10
C ILE A 272 -20.97 11.72 -20.74
N VAL A 273 -21.08 11.04 -21.89
CA VAL A 273 -22.33 10.89 -22.65
C VAL A 273 -23.48 10.35 -21.78
N ASP A 274 -23.16 9.34 -20.94
CA ASP A 274 -24.17 8.66 -20.13
C ASP A 274 -24.29 9.25 -18.69
N GLY A 275 -23.86 10.48 -18.42
CA GLY A 275 -23.95 11.14 -17.12
C GLY A 275 -22.58 11.54 -16.56
N GLU A 276 -22.39 11.49 -15.24
CA GLU A 276 -21.11 11.84 -14.61
C GLU A 276 -20.36 10.60 -14.15
N LYS A 277 -19.15 10.44 -14.66
CA LYS A 277 -18.18 9.46 -14.15
C LYS A 277 -17.49 10.00 -12.90
N VAL A 278 -17.34 9.16 -11.90
CA VAL A 278 -16.58 9.50 -10.68
C VAL A 278 -15.39 8.55 -10.55
N VAL A 279 -14.23 9.12 -10.21
CA VAL A 279 -13.04 8.38 -9.82
C VAL A 279 -12.62 8.84 -8.42
N MET A 280 -12.45 7.89 -7.51
CA MET A 280 -11.97 8.15 -6.16
C MET A 280 -10.66 7.42 -5.94
N ARG A 281 -9.56 8.14 -5.74
CA ARG A 281 -8.27 7.56 -5.34
C ARG A 281 -8.21 7.43 -3.83
N ILE A 282 -7.88 6.25 -3.36
CA ILE A 282 -7.77 5.94 -1.94
C ILE A 282 -6.32 6.15 -1.49
N LEU A 283 -6.13 6.97 -0.46
CA LEU A 283 -4.84 7.28 0.14
C LEU A 283 -4.91 6.94 1.64
N ASN A 284 -4.08 6.02 2.09
CA ASN A 284 -4.00 5.70 3.52
C ASN A 284 -3.08 6.73 4.21
N GLU A 285 -3.63 7.58 5.07
CA GLU A 285 -2.86 8.58 5.83
C GLU A 285 -2.08 7.99 7.02
N SER A 286 -2.40 6.75 7.41
CA SER A 286 -1.79 6.09 8.56
C SER A 286 -0.61 5.17 8.19
N VAL A 287 -0.19 5.17 6.92
CA VAL A 287 0.89 4.28 6.45
C VAL A 287 2.22 4.73 7.01
N LYS A 288 2.87 3.85 7.74
CA LYS A 288 4.29 3.97 8.06
C LYS A 288 5.10 3.83 6.77
N ALA A 289 6.12 4.67 6.60
CA ALA A 289 7.02 4.54 5.46
C ALA A 289 7.65 3.15 5.45
N ALA A 290 7.58 2.46 4.32
CA ALA A 290 8.27 1.19 4.13
C ALA A 290 9.78 1.41 4.11
N THR A 291 10.55 0.42 4.57
CA THR A 291 12.01 0.46 4.41
C THR A 291 12.38 0.28 2.94
N LEU A 292 13.62 0.58 2.57
CA LEU A 292 14.09 0.39 1.19
C LEU A 292 14.08 -1.10 0.81
N GLU A 293 14.38 -1.97 1.75
CA GLU A 293 14.33 -3.42 1.60
C GLU A 293 12.90 -3.93 1.39
N GLU A 294 11.93 -3.43 2.16
CA GLU A 294 10.50 -3.74 1.97
C GLU A 294 9.97 -3.27 0.62
N LEU A 295 10.52 -2.18 0.07
CA LEU A 295 10.21 -1.74 -1.30
C LEU A 295 10.80 -2.66 -2.36
N GLY A 296 11.77 -3.51 -1.99
CA GLY A 296 12.43 -4.46 -2.86
C GLY A 296 13.82 -4.02 -3.36
N PHE A 297 14.46 -3.01 -2.73
CA PHE A 297 15.88 -2.72 -2.99
C PHE A 297 16.77 -3.77 -2.33
N TRP A 298 17.83 -4.18 -3.01
CA TRP A 298 18.81 -5.14 -2.51
C TRP A 298 20.16 -4.94 -3.22
N GLY A 299 21.20 -5.62 -2.75
CA GLY A 299 22.51 -5.67 -3.40
C GLY A 299 23.16 -4.31 -3.58
N ASP A 300 23.77 -4.13 -4.73
CA ASP A 300 24.46 -2.89 -5.09
C ASP A 300 23.50 -1.72 -5.24
N ALA A 301 22.28 -1.96 -5.74
CA ALA A 301 21.26 -0.92 -5.87
C ALA A 301 20.90 -0.30 -4.50
N LEU A 302 20.72 -1.12 -3.47
CA LEU A 302 20.48 -0.65 -2.11
C LEU A 302 21.68 0.12 -1.56
N ARG A 303 22.89 -0.43 -1.71
CA ARG A 303 24.13 0.20 -1.21
C ARG A 303 24.38 1.56 -1.87
N LEU A 304 24.24 1.65 -3.19
CA LEU A 304 24.42 2.90 -3.93
C LEU A 304 23.40 3.95 -3.51
N LEU A 305 22.13 3.57 -3.34
CA LEU A 305 21.12 4.48 -2.85
C LEU A 305 21.44 4.96 -1.43
N GLN A 306 21.79 4.06 -0.52
CA GLN A 306 22.17 4.41 0.85
C GLN A 306 23.40 5.34 0.90
N GLN A 307 24.37 5.16 0.01
CA GLN A 307 25.53 6.05 -0.12
C GLN A 307 25.16 7.42 -0.71
N ALA A 308 24.25 7.44 -1.69
CA ALA A 308 23.82 8.68 -2.32
C ALA A 308 23.00 9.59 -1.38
N ILE A 309 22.11 9.01 -0.58
CA ILE A 309 21.23 9.77 0.33
C ILE A 309 21.93 10.39 1.54
N VAL A 310 23.13 9.94 1.90
CA VAL A 310 23.93 10.52 2.98
C VAL A 310 24.90 11.60 2.49
N GLN A 311 24.94 11.88 1.19
CA GLN A 311 25.75 12.96 0.64
C GLN A 311 25.25 14.33 1.14
N PRO A 312 26.14 15.26 1.45
CA PRO A 312 25.73 16.57 1.96
C PRO A 312 24.99 17.42 0.93
N HIS A 313 25.21 17.20 -0.37
CA HIS A 313 24.61 17.92 -1.47
C HIS A 313 24.67 17.12 -2.77
N GLY A 314 23.88 17.52 -3.72
CA GLY A 314 23.76 16.88 -5.04
C GLY A 314 22.30 16.57 -5.37
N MET A 315 22.08 15.86 -6.48
CA MET A 315 20.76 15.53 -6.96
C MET A 315 20.58 14.02 -7.11
N ILE A 316 19.48 13.51 -6.59
CA ILE A 316 19.04 12.11 -6.76
C ILE A 316 17.73 12.14 -7.52
N LEU A 317 17.69 11.43 -8.63
CA LEU A 317 16.54 11.40 -9.55
C LEU A 317 15.87 10.03 -9.52
N VAL A 318 14.55 10.03 -9.48
CA VAL A 318 13.75 8.81 -9.60
C VAL A 318 12.93 8.88 -10.88
N THR A 319 13.06 7.88 -11.73
CA THR A 319 12.37 7.86 -13.02
C THR A 319 11.50 6.63 -13.21
N GLY A 320 10.54 6.75 -14.10
CA GLY A 320 9.56 5.72 -14.43
C GLY A 320 8.21 6.33 -14.81
N PRO A 321 7.29 5.53 -15.40
CA PRO A 321 5.95 5.98 -15.76
C PRO A 321 5.10 6.30 -14.53
N THR A 322 3.93 6.84 -14.79
CA THR A 322 2.90 7.02 -13.74
C THR A 322 2.55 5.67 -13.13
N GLY A 323 2.47 5.62 -11.81
CA GLY A 323 2.16 4.39 -11.07
C GLY A 323 3.34 3.43 -10.88
N SER A 324 4.58 3.83 -11.21
CA SER A 324 5.78 3.01 -10.94
C SER A 324 6.26 3.06 -9.48
N GLY A 325 5.62 3.84 -8.61
CA GLY A 325 5.96 3.93 -7.19
C GLY A 325 6.97 5.02 -6.81
N LYS A 326 7.29 5.97 -7.72
CA LYS A 326 8.26 7.05 -7.46
C LYS A 326 8.01 7.81 -6.16
N SER A 327 6.77 8.27 -5.96
CA SER A 327 6.38 8.99 -4.74
C SER A 327 6.56 8.16 -3.47
N THR A 328 6.29 6.84 -3.54
CA THR A 328 6.48 5.93 -2.41
C THR A 328 7.97 5.77 -2.06
N THR A 329 8.83 5.62 -3.07
CA THR A 329 10.29 5.56 -2.88
C THR A 329 10.81 6.86 -2.25
N LEU A 330 10.41 8.02 -2.78
CA LEU A 330 10.80 9.31 -2.22
C LEU A 330 10.26 9.51 -0.81
N PHE A 331 9.01 9.11 -0.54
CA PHE A 331 8.43 9.13 0.80
C PHE A 331 9.25 8.31 1.80
N SER A 332 9.68 7.10 1.43
CA SER A 332 10.52 6.24 2.26
C SER A 332 11.89 6.86 2.51
N VAL A 333 12.54 7.39 1.47
CA VAL A 333 13.84 8.06 1.60
C VAL A 333 13.74 9.31 2.48
N LEU A 334 12.76 10.18 2.25
CA LEU A 334 12.58 11.38 3.06
C LEU A 334 12.25 11.05 4.52
N SER A 335 11.45 10.00 4.75
CA SER A 335 11.13 9.53 6.10
C SER A 335 12.36 9.00 6.83
N LEU A 336 13.27 8.32 6.12
CA LEU A 336 14.54 7.83 6.66
C LEU A 336 15.48 8.99 7.05
N LEU A 337 15.52 10.06 6.25
CA LEU A 337 16.38 11.23 6.47
C LEU A 337 15.77 12.24 7.45
N ASN A 338 14.50 12.09 7.80
CA ASN A 338 13.77 13.06 8.62
C ASN A 338 14.13 12.94 10.10
N THR A 339 15.04 13.78 10.52
CA THR A 339 15.45 13.94 11.92
C THR A 339 15.19 15.37 12.40
N PRO A 340 15.08 15.62 13.71
CA PRO A 340 14.87 16.99 14.23
C PRO A 340 15.96 18.01 13.86
N SER A 341 17.14 17.54 13.45
CA SER A 341 18.27 18.39 13.04
C SER A 341 18.31 18.72 11.55
N VAL A 342 17.39 18.18 10.75
CA VAL A 342 17.38 18.32 9.28
C VAL A 342 16.11 19.04 8.84
N ASN A 343 16.26 20.18 8.16
CA ASN A 343 15.14 20.88 7.55
C ASN A 343 14.85 20.32 6.16
N ILE A 344 13.76 19.56 6.03
CA ILE A 344 13.29 18.99 4.77
C ILE A 344 12.10 19.82 4.27
N SER A 345 12.18 20.28 3.03
CA SER A 345 11.12 21.05 2.38
C SER A 345 10.77 20.47 1.01
N THR A 346 9.48 20.41 0.69
CA THR A 346 9.02 19.83 -0.58
C THR A 346 8.08 20.79 -1.34
N VAL A 347 8.04 20.61 -2.67
CA VAL A 347 7.00 21.17 -3.54
C VAL A 347 6.46 20.06 -4.43
N GLU A 348 5.14 19.81 -4.36
CA GLU A 348 4.48 18.61 -4.89
C GLU A 348 3.17 18.96 -5.63
N ASP A 349 2.77 18.11 -6.60
CA ASP A 349 1.51 18.29 -7.36
C ASP A 349 0.76 16.95 -7.52
N PRO A 350 -0.07 16.58 -6.53
CA PRO A 350 -0.21 17.13 -5.19
C PRO A 350 0.68 16.42 -4.15
N VAL A 351 0.56 16.83 -2.87
CA VAL A 351 1.08 16.05 -1.73
C VAL A 351 0.30 14.74 -1.61
N GLU A 352 0.98 13.61 -1.83
CA GLU A 352 0.36 12.25 -1.78
C GLU A 352 0.38 11.68 -0.35
N TYR A 353 1.50 11.83 0.36
CA TYR A 353 1.68 11.34 1.73
C TYR A 353 2.12 12.48 2.65
N ARG A 354 1.48 12.60 3.79
CA ARG A 354 1.93 13.54 4.82
C ARG A 354 3.07 12.94 5.63
N ILE A 355 4.20 13.65 5.68
CA ILE A 355 5.37 13.28 6.48
C ILE A 355 5.43 14.23 7.67
N GLN A 356 5.29 13.69 8.87
CA GLN A 356 5.39 14.50 10.08
C GLN A 356 6.81 15.07 10.20
N GLY A 357 6.94 16.38 10.39
CA GLY A 357 8.25 17.06 10.49
C GLY A 357 8.80 17.57 9.16
N VAL A 358 8.17 17.27 8.01
CA VAL A 358 8.55 17.79 6.70
C VAL A 358 7.65 18.97 6.30
N ASN A 359 8.25 20.02 5.76
CA ASN A 359 7.54 21.21 5.26
C ASN A 359 7.07 20.96 3.82
N GLN A 360 5.84 20.47 3.65
CA GLN A 360 5.31 20.08 2.35
C GLN A 360 4.43 21.21 1.77
N THR A 361 4.80 21.69 0.58
CA THR A 361 4.05 22.70 -0.18
C THR A 361 3.38 22.07 -1.39
N GLN A 362 2.10 22.34 -1.59
CA GLN A 362 1.38 21.90 -2.77
C GLN A 362 1.33 22.99 -3.83
N VAL A 363 1.58 22.60 -5.09
CA VAL A 363 1.39 23.45 -6.27
C VAL A 363 -0.05 23.99 -6.33
N ASN A 364 -0.18 25.28 -6.60
CA ASN A 364 -1.46 25.97 -6.82
C ASN A 364 -1.30 27.02 -7.91
N PRO A 365 -1.52 26.70 -9.18
CA PRO A 365 -1.32 27.61 -10.30
C PRO A 365 -2.18 28.88 -10.20
N LEU A 366 -3.39 28.78 -9.63
CA LEU A 366 -4.29 29.94 -9.45
C LEU A 366 -3.71 30.99 -8.50
N ALA A 367 -2.91 30.54 -7.52
CA ALA A 367 -2.20 31.43 -6.59
C ALA A 367 -0.77 31.76 -7.05
N GLY A 368 -0.38 31.37 -8.27
CA GLY A 368 0.97 31.55 -8.79
C GLY A 368 2.03 30.63 -8.19
N MET A 369 1.63 29.63 -7.40
CA MET A 369 2.50 28.62 -6.79
C MET A 369 2.77 27.49 -7.80
N THR A 370 3.76 27.69 -8.67
CA THR A 370 4.30 26.68 -9.61
C THR A 370 5.47 25.94 -8.96
N PHE A 371 5.98 24.86 -9.59
CA PHE A 371 7.19 24.17 -9.14
C PHE A 371 8.37 25.14 -9.05
N ALA A 372 8.61 25.96 -10.07
CA ALA A 372 9.71 26.94 -10.10
C ALA A 372 9.57 27.99 -9.00
N ASN A 373 8.39 28.63 -8.84
CA ASN A 373 8.16 29.62 -7.81
C ASN A 373 8.23 29.02 -6.40
N GLY A 374 7.70 27.81 -6.22
CA GLY A 374 7.82 27.05 -4.98
C GLY A 374 9.28 26.82 -4.62
N LEU A 375 10.07 26.27 -5.55
CA LEU A 375 11.48 26.00 -5.34
C LEU A 375 12.29 27.27 -5.02
N ARG A 376 12.06 28.39 -5.74
CA ARG A 376 12.67 29.68 -5.38
C ARG A 376 12.33 30.12 -3.95
N SER A 377 11.13 29.83 -3.51
CA SER A 377 10.71 30.18 -2.15
C SER A 377 11.35 29.27 -1.11
N LEU A 378 11.46 27.97 -1.40
CA LEU A 378 12.12 27.00 -0.52
C LEU A 378 13.59 27.33 -0.29
N LEU A 379 14.33 27.77 -1.31
CA LEU A 379 15.74 28.18 -1.19
C LEU A 379 15.97 29.33 -0.18
N ARG A 380 14.93 30.05 0.22
CA ARG A 380 15.00 31.09 1.25
C ARG A 380 14.53 30.62 2.63
N GLN A 381 14.20 29.35 2.79
CA GLN A 381 13.70 28.75 4.03
C GLN A 381 14.77 27.93 4.77
N ASP A 382 16.05 28.12 4.42
CA ASP A 382 17.19 27.40 5.01
C ASP A 382 17.01 25.86 5.01
N PRO A 383 16.68 25.24 3.87
CA PRO A 383 16.50 23.80 3.79
C PRO A 383 17.85 23.09 3.73
N ASN A 384 17.94 21.92 4.35
CA ASN A 384 19.05 20.97 4.11
C ASN A 384 18.73 20.07 2.92
N ILE A 385 17.48 19.61 2.86
CA ILE A 385 16.97 18.69 1.84
C ILE A 385 15.77 19.33 1.14
N ILE A 386 15.77 19.27 -0.17
CA ILE A 386 14.68 19.78 -1.01
C ILE A 386 14.14 18.61 -1.85
N MET A 387 12.83 18.44 -1.90
CA MET A 387 12.20 17.53 -2.86
C MET A 387 11.29 18.31 -3.79
N VAL A 388 11.56 18.20 -5.09
CA VAL A 388 10.71 18.72 -6.17
C VAL A 388 9.95 17.55 -6.75
N GLY A 389 8.63 17.53 -6.62
CA GLY A 389 7.79 16.39 -6.99
C GLY A 389 8.11 15.88 -8.40
N GLU A 390 8.30 16.77 -9.35
CA GLU A 390 8.76 16.44 -10.71
C GLU A 390 9.38 17.64 -11.41
N ILE A 391 10.26 17.37 -12.37
CA ILE A 391 10.84 18.36 -13.28
C ILE A 391 10.17 18.19 -14.65
N ARG A 392 9.45 19.22 -15.10
CA ARG A 392 8.73 19.23 -16.39
C ARG A 392 9.27 20.27 -17.36
N ASP A 393 9.93 21.30 -16.87
CA ASP A 393 10.36 22.47 -17.63
C ASP A 393 11.78 22.89 -17.29
N THR A 394 12.39 23.66 -18.19
CA THR A 394 13.76 24.17 -18.09
C THR A 394 13.97 24.97 -16.81
N GLU A 395 13.03 25.86 -16.44
CA GLU A 395 13.18 26.74 -15.29
C GLU A 395 13.29 25.94 -13.98
N THR A 396 12.44 24.91 -13.82
CA THR A 396 12.49 24.02 -12.65
C THR A 396 13.78 23.19 -12.65
N ALA A 397 14.24 22.71 -13.81
CA ALA A 397 15.47 21.95 -13.94
C ALA A 397 16.70 22.79 -13.53
N ASP A 398 16.82 24.00 -14.04
CA ASP A 398 17.92 24.93 -13.71
C ASP A 398 17.95 25.25 -12.21
N LEU A 399 16.81 25.57 -11.62
CA LEU A 399 16.71 25.86 -10.19
C LEU A 399 17.08 24.65 -9.32
N ALA A 400 16.69 23.44 -9.71
CA ALA A 400 17.02 22.22 -8.99
C ALA A 400 18.52 21.92 -9.03
N VAL A 401 19.15 22.11 -10.21
CA VAL A 401 20.60 21.97 -10.38
C VAL A 401 21.35 23.04 -9.59
N GLN A 402 20.91 24.30 -9.61
CA GLN A 402 21.50 25.39 -8.81
C GLN A 402 21.40 25.09 -7.30
N ALA A 403 20.27 24.57 -6.83
CA ALA A 403 20.10 24.14 -5.45
C ALA A 403 21.13 23.06 -5.07
N ALA A 404 21.30 22.06 -5.94
CA ALA A 404 22.27 20.96 -5.73
C ALA A 404 23.73 21.47 -5.73
N LEU A 405 24.07 22.47 -6.54
CA LEU A 405 25.38 23.10 -6.57
C LEU A 405 25.66 23.94 -5.32
N THR A 406 24.62 24.58 -4.78
CA THR A 406 24.75 25.54 -3.66
C THR A 406 24.66 24.86 -2.28
N GLY A 407 24.77 23.54 -2.22
CA GLY A 407 24.93 22.82 -0.96
C GLY A 407 23.70 22.07 -0.45
N HIS A 408 22.64 21.93 -1.27
CA HIS A 408 21.43 21.21 -0.88
C HIS A 408 21.42 19.80 -1.46
N LEU A 409 20.87 18.84 -0.72
CA LEU A 409 20.52 17.53 -1.27
C LEU A 409 19.12 17.61 -1.89
N VAL A 410 19.06 17.41 -3.21
CA VAL A 410 17.84 17.60 -3.99
C VAL A 410 17.33 16.24 -4.49
N PHE A 411 16.05 15.97 -4.22
CA PHE A 411 15.33 14.83 -4.78
C PHE A 411 14.32 15.31 -5.80
N SER A 412 14.22 14.59 -6.93
CA SER A 412 13.16 14.88 -7.89
C SER A 412 12.79 13.66 -8.73
N THR A 413 11.72 13.80 -9.51
CA THR A 413 11.32 12.77 -10.48
C THR A 413 11.33 13.29 -11.90
N LEU A 414 11.58 12.35 -12.83
CA LEU A 414 11.41 12.54 -14.25
C LEU A 414 10.54 11.42 -14.83
N HIS A 415 9.91 11.70 -15.97
CA HIS A 415 9.11 10.71 -16.69
C HIS A 415 9.93 10.19 -17.88
N THR A 416 10.91 9.33 -17.60
CA THR A 416 11.66 8.58 -18.62
C THR A 416 11.49 7.08 -18.42
N SER A 417 11.81 6.27 -19.44
CA SER A 417 11.62 4.82 -19.43
C SER A 417 12.59 4.10 -18.51
N ASP A 418 13.82 4.60 -18.40
CA ASP A 418 14.96 4.00 -17.72
C ASP A 418 15.88 5.07 -17.13
N ALA A 419 16.89 4.64 -16.37
CA ALA A 419 17.82 5.54 -15.69
C ALA A 419 18.75 6.25 -16.68
N ALA A 420 19.21 5.55 -17.71
CA ALA A 420 20.16 6.09 -18.68
C ALA A 420 19.55 7.23 -19.53
N THR A 421 18.26 7.13 -19.87
CA THR A 421 17.52 8.17 -20.63
C THR A 421 17.29 9.44 -19.81
N CYS A 422 17.38 9.36 -18.48
CA CYS A 422 17.11 10.48 -17.60
C CYS A 422 18.08 11.65 -17.79
N LEU A 423 19.37 11.37 -17.99
CA LEU A 423 20.40 12.39 -18.12
C LEU A 423 20.34 13.15 -19.46
N PRO A 424 20.20 12.49 -20.62
CA PRO A 424 19.91 13.17 -21.89
C PRO A 424 18.63 14.03 -21.81
N ARG A 425 17.61 13.59 -21.08
CA ARG A 425 16.36 14.36 -20.91
C ARG A 425 16.60 15.69 -20.20
N LEU A 426 17.50 15.75 -19.21
CA LEU A 426 17.89 17.02 -18.59
C LEU A 426 18.65 17.93 -19.57
N MET A 427 19.49 17.37 -20.42
CA MET A 427 20.18 18.11 -21.48
C MET A 427 19.18 18.69 -22.50
N ASP A 428 18.17 17.93 -22.91
CA ASP A 428 17.07 18.39 -23.78
C ASP A 428 16.28 19.54 -23.15
N MET A 429 16.21 19.59 -21.80
CA MET A 429 15.62 20.71 -21.07
C MET A 429 16.55 21.91 -20.93
N GLY A 430 17.73 21.90 -21.57
CA GLY A 430 18.67 23.01 -21.61
C GLY A 430 19.69 23.02 -20.48
N VAL A 431 19.73 22.01 -19.61
CA VAL A 431 20.74 21.94 -18.54
C VAL A 431 22.11 21.58 -19.15
N GLU A 432 23.12 22.36 -18.82
CA GLU A 432 24.47 22.15 -19.31
C GLU A 432 25.06 20.80 -18.85
N PRO A 433 25.68 20.00 -19.75
CA PRO A 433 26.17 18.66 -19.43
C PRO A 433 27.14 18.60 -18.24
N PHE A 434 28.02 19.60 -18.10
CA PHE A 434 28.98 19.66 -16.99
C PHE A 434 28.30 19.91 -15.63
N LEU A 435 27.15 20.59 -15.62
CA LEU A 435 26.35 20.79 -14.40
C LEU A 435 25.69 19.47 -14.00
N ILE A 436 25.12 18.73 -14.95
CA ILE A 436 24.54 17.41 -14.69
C ILE A 436 25.63 16.48 -14.13
N ALA A 437 26.78 16.39 -14.79
CA ALA A 437 27.89 15.54 -14.38
C ALA A 437 28.40 15.86 -12.97
N SER A 438 28.35 17.12 -12.53
CA SER A 438 28.84 17.54 -11.21
C SER A 438 27.79 17.43 -10.11
N THR A 439 26.49 17.52 -10.42
CA THR A 439 25.42 17.59 -9.42
C THR A 439 24.68 16.28 -9.21
N VAL A 440 24.41 15.52 -10.27
CA VAL A 440 23.71 14.24 -10.13
C VAL A 440 24.57 13.24 -9.32
N ARG A 441 23.97 12.55 -8.37
CA ARG A 441 24.62 11.49 -7.56
C ARG A 441 24.17 10.12 -7.97
N ALA A 442 22.87 9.94 -8.15
CA ALA A 442 22.29 8.68 -8.58
C ALA A 442 21.01 8.92 -9.39
N VAL A 443 20.73 8.01 -10.31
CA VAL A 443 19.46 7.95 -11.02
C VAL A 443 18.84 6.58 -10.78
N ILE A 444 17.60 6.54 -10.31
CA ILE A 444 16.86 5.33 -10.00
C ILE A 444 15.77 5.15 -11.04
N GLY A 445 15.91 4.13 -11.89
CA GLY A 445 14.84 3.66 -12.75
C GLY A 445 13.99 2.63 -12.04
N GLN A 446 12.66 2.74 -12.12
CA GLN A 446 11.78 1.80 -11.41
C GLN A 446 10.48 1.47 -12.12
N ARG A 447 9.99 0.24 -11.87
CA ARG A 447 8.67 -0.26 -12.22
C ARG A 447 8.07 -1.03 -11.05
N LEU A 448 6.75 -1.22 -11.05
CA LEU A 448 6.06 -2.10 -10.12
C LEU A 448 5.55 -3.35 -10.84
N VAL A 449 5.81 -4.51 -10.24
CA VAL A 449 5.24 -5.80 -10.61
C VAL A 449 4.32 -6.29 -9.51
N ARG A 450 3.34 -7.14 -9.84
CA ARG A 450 2.50 -7.78 -8.83
C ARG A 450 3.33 -8.80 -8.04
N ARG A 451 3.20 -8.79 -6.72
CA ARG A 451 3.85 -9.76 -5.85
C ARG A 451 3.03 -11.04 -5.81
N LEU A 452 3.70 -12.18 -5.97
CA LEU A 452 3.06 -13.49 -5.82
C LEU A 452 2.52 -13.66 -4.40
N CYS A 453 1.35 -14.26 -4.28
CA CYS A 453 0.81 -14.63 -2.99
C CYS A 453 1.70 -15.68 -2.34
N GLN A 454 2.27 -15.37 -1.19
CA GLN A 454 3.20 -16.25 -0.49
C GLN A 454 2.56 -17.56 -0.02
N GLU A 455 1.22 -17.55 0.23
CA GLU A 455 0.48 -18.72 0.72
C GLU A 455 0.14 -19.73 -0.37
N CYS A 456 -0.04 -19.29 -1.63
CA CYS A 456 -0.52 -20.18 -2.69
C CYS A 456 0.36 -20.22 -3.95
N ARG A 457 1.51 -19.52 -3.98
CA ARG A 457 2.44 -19.60 -5.11
C ARG A 457 2.93 -21.04 -5.32
N GLU A 458 3.14 -21.42 -6.57
CA GLU A 458 3.59 -22.73 -6.95
C GLU A 458 4.98 -22.69 -7.60
N GLN A 459 5.81 -23.66 -7.26
CA GLN A 459 7.07 -23.91 -7.96
C GLN A 459 6.82 -24.78 -9.18
N TYR A 460 7.57 -24.53 -10.26
CA TYR A 460 7.59 -25.40 -11.43
C TYR A 460 8.96 -25.43 -12.09
N GLU A 461 9.26 -26.51 -12.80
CA GLU A 461 10.46 -26.62 -13.63
C GLU A 461 10.16 -26.03 -15.01
N PRO A 462 10.95 -25.05 -15.48
CA PRO A 462 10.74 -24.44 -16.80
C PRO A 462 11.02 -25.47 -17.91
N ASP A 463 10.13 -25.55 -18.88
CA ASP A 463 10.35 -26.34 -20.08
C ASP A 463 11.36 -25.65 -21.04
N SER A 464 11.75 -26.36 -22.12
CA SER A 464 12.72 -25.84 -23.09
C SER A 464 12.23 -24.55 -23.79
N GLY A 465 10.93 -24.37 -23.97
CA GLY A 465 10.33 -23.17 -24.57
C GLY A 465 10.45 -21.97 -23.64
N VAL A 466 10.14 -22.13 -22.37
CA VAL A 466 10.31 -21.10 -21.33
C VAL A 466 11.79 -20.71 -21.20
N LEU A 467 12.71 -21.69 -21.17
CA LEU A 467 14.14 -21.42 -21.11
C LEU A 467 14.64 -20.65 -22.34
N THR A 468 14.14 -20.95 -23.53
CA THR A 468 14.47 -20.23 -24.75
C THR A 468 13.98 -18.78 -24.67
N ARG A 469 12.74 -18.54 -24.22
CA ARG A 469 12.21 -17.19 -24.00
C ARG A 469 13.03 -16.39 -22.98
N ILE A 470 13.48 -17.03 -21.90
CA ILE A 470 14.36 -16.37 -20.92
C ILE A 470 15.68 -15.98 -21.57
N LYS A 471 16.34 -16.89 -22.30
CA LYS A 471 17.60 -16.61 -22.99
C LYS A 471 17.47 -15.43 -23.95
N GLU A 472 16.41 -15.38 -24.73
CA GLU A 472 16.15 -14.29 -25.67
C GLU A 472 15.83 -12.98 -24.95
N ALA A 473 14.91 -13.00 -23.98
CA ALA A 473 14.46 -11.80 -23.29
C ALA A 473 15.56 -11.15 -22.44
N PHE A 474 16.43 -11.94 -21.83
CA PHE A 474 17.51 -11.48 -20.95
C PHE A 474 18.90 -11.57 -21.60
N SER A 475 18.96 -11.86 -22.91
CA SER A 475 20.19 -11.95 -23.68
C SER A 475 21.24 -12.91 -23.09
N LEU A 476 20.79 -14.03 -22.47
CA LEU A 476 21.67 -15.03 -21.88
C LEU A 476 22.22 -15.97 -22.96
N LYS A 477 23.46 -15.78 -23.35
CA LYS A 477 24.07 -16.49 -24.51
C LYS A 477 24.88 -17.72 -24.12
N ASP A 478 25.57 -17.65 -22.99
CA ASP A 478 26.52 -18.68 -22.59
C ASP A 478 26.46 -18.99 -21.06
N ASN A 479 27.36 -19.90 -20.65
CA ASN A 479 27.44 -20.31 -19.24
C ASN A 479 27.94 -19.18 -18.31
N GLN A 480 28.62 -18.16 -18.84
CA GLN A 480 29.08 -17.02 -18.02
C GLN A 480 27.90 -16.14 -17.61
N ASP A 481 26.93 -15.95 -18.52
CA ASP A 481 25.70 -15.23 -18.21
C ASP A 481 24.90 -15.94 -17.12
N PHE A 482 24.76 -17.28 -17.20
CA PHE A 482 24.09 -18.07 -16.15
C PHE A 482 24.85 -18.05 -14.83
N ALA A 483 26.17 -18.09 -14.85
CA ALA A 483 26.99 -17.97 -13.64
C ALA A 483 26.78 -16.61 -12.96
N LYS A 484 26.70 -15.51 -13.76
CA LYS A 484 26.37 -14.18 -13.25
C LYS A 484 24.97 -14.14 -12.59
N ILE A 485 23.97 -14.70 -13.25
CA ILE A 485 22.61 -14.79 -12.68
C ILE A 485 22.60 -15.61 -11.38
N ASN A 486 23.31 -16.73 -11.33
CA ASN A 486 23.42 -17.56 -10.14
C ASN A 486 24.10 -16.81 -8.97
N GLU A 487 25.15 -16.04 -9.25
CA GLU A 487 25.81 -15.22 -8.22
C GLU A 487 24.91 -14.08 -7.73
N LEU A 488 24.19 -13.41 -8.62
CA LEU A 488 23.20 -12.39 -8.25
C LEU A 488 22.06 -12.99 -7.41
N GLU A 489 21.58 -14.19 -7.75
CA GLU A 489 20.57 -14.88 -6.93
C GLU A 489 21.10 -15.23 -5.55
N ARG A 490 22.36 -15.65 -5.41
CA ARG A 490 23.01 -15.88 -4.11
C ARG A 490 23.08 -14.60 -3.27
N GLN A 491 23.41 -13.49 -3.90
CA GLN A 491 23.44 -12.19 -3.23
C GLN A 491 22.03 -11.79 -2.78
N ALA A 492 21.04 -11.89 -3.65
CA ALA A 492 19.64 -11.60 -3.32
C ALA A 492 19.13 -12.45 -2.13
N LEU A 493 19.52 -13.73 -2.10
CA LEU A 493 19.22 -14.63 -0.97
C LEU A 493 19.84 -14.14 0.34
N LYS A 494 21.12 -13.70 0.32
CA LYS A 494 21.80 -13.15 1.51
C LYS A 494 21.15 -11.86 1.99
N ASP A 495 20.65 -11.04 1.06
CA ASP A 495 20.00 -9.76 1.34
C ASP A 495 18.50 -9.92 1.68
N GLY A 496 18.00 -11.17 1.80
CA GLY A 496 16.66 -11.47 2.30
C GLY A 496 15.56 -11.51 1.24
N ILE A 497 15.86 -11.38 -0.05
CA ILE A 497 14.85 -11.42 -1.11
C ILE A 497 14.25 -12.83 -1.23
N GLY A 498 12.94 -12.94 -1.01
CA GLY A 498 12.17 -14.19 -1.11
C GLY A 498 12.50 -15.23 -0.03
N THR A 499 13.16 -14.85 1.08
CA THR A 499 13.55 -15.76 2.16
C THR A 499 12.46 -16.01 3.17
N HIS A 500 11.57 -15.04 3.40
CA HIS A 500 10.53 -15.11 4.42
C HIS A 500 9.14 -14.96 3.80
N ASP A 501 8.15 -15.63 4.38
CA ASP A 501 6.74 -15.35 4.11
C ASP A 501 6.26 -14.12 4.91
N ASP A 502 5.01 -13.70 4.69
CA ASP A 502 4.40 -12.57 5.41
C ASP A 502 4.36 -12.77 6.94
N ASN A 503 4.63 -14.00 7.42
CA ASN A 503 4.68 -14.39 8.84
C ASN A 503 6.14 -14.55 9.35
N GLY A 504 7.14 -14.20 8.53
CA GLY A 504 8.55 -14.33 8.90
C GLY A 504 9.11 -15.77 8.89
N LYS A 505 8.40 -16.72 8.25
CA LYS A 505 8.83 -18.11 8.15
C LYS A 505 9.73 -18.32 6.94
N ASP A 506 10.87 -19.00 7.13
CA ASP A 506 11.80 -19.35 6.05
C ASP A 506 11.12 -20.19 4.97
N VAL A 507 11.07 -19.69 3.74
CA VAL A 507 10.33 -20.33 2.66
C VAL A 507 11.22 -20.95 1.60
N VAL A 508 12.36 -20.34 1.24
CA VAL A 508 13.21 -20.81 0.15
C VAL A 508 14.69 -20.58 0.46
N SER A 509 15.37 -21.59 0.94
CA SER A 509 16.83 -21.57 1.16
C SER A 509 17.64 -22.00 -0.06
N GLU A 510 17.02 -22.66 -1.05
CA GLU A 510 17.69 -23.20 -2.23
C GLU A 510 17.67 -22.20 -3.40
N LEU A 511 18.74 -22.22 -4.21
CA LEU A 511 18.83 -21.45 -5.43
C LEU A 511 17.96 -22.08 -6.54
N SER A 512 17.33 -21.24 -7.33
CA SER A 512 16.52 -21.62 -8.50
C SER A 512 17.37 -21.73 -9.77
N SER A 513 18.54 -21.11 -9.77
CA SER A 513 19.51 -21.13 -10.87
C SER A 513 20.77 -21.93 -10.55
N THR A 514 21.47 -22.32 -11.59
CA THR A 514 22.80 -22.93 -11.54
C THR A 514 23.74 -22.17 -12.50
N GLU A 515 25.01 -22.46 -12.48
CA GLU A 515 25.98 -21.86 -13.41
C GLU A 515 25.71 -22.18 -14.90
N LYS A 516 24.72 -23.02 -15.21
CA LYS A 516 24.43 -23.51 -16.58
C LYS A 516 22.97 -23.37 -17.00
N SER A 517 22.06 -23.21 -16.07
CA SER A 517 20.62 -23.25 -16.34
C SER A 517 19.81 -22.66 -15.19
N ILE A 518 18.55 -22.38 -15.49
CA ILE A 518 17.50 -22.10 -14.51
C ILE A 518 16.67 -23.37 -14.33
N ASN A 519 16.60 -23.89 -13.12
CA ASN A 519 15.96 -25.15 -12.82
C ASN A 519 14.58 -24.99 -12.18
N ARG A 520 14.25 -23.78 -11.68
CA ARG A 520 13.01 -23.54 -10.95
C ARG A 520 12.50 -22.13 -11.24
N LEU A 521 11.21 -22.02 -11.39
CA LEU A 521 10.46 -20.77 -11.47
C LEU A 521 9.21 -20.85 -10.59
N TRP A 522 8.54 -19.72 -10.44
CA TRP A 522 7.32 -19.60 -9.65
C TRP A 522 6.19 -19.06 -10.50
N ARG A 523 4.97 -19.54 -10.23
CA ARG A 523 3.73 -19.06 -10.84
C ARG A 523 2.66 -18.83 -9.80
N ALA A 524 1.67 -18.03 -10.16
CA ALA A 524 0.45 -17.89 -9.38
C ALA A 524 -0.36 -19.19 -9.47
N HIS A 525 -0.92 -19.64 -8.33
CA HIS A 525 -1.91 -20.71 -8.35
C HIS A 525 -3.13 -20.27 -9.17
N GLU A 526 -3.67 -21.14 -10.02
CA GLU A 526 -4.72 -20.80 -10.99
C GLU A 526 -5.99 -20.27 -10.30
N ASP A 527 -6.42 -20.94 -9.21
CA ASP A 527 -7.60 -20.52 -8.43
C ASP A 527 -7.25 -19.54 -7.29
N GLY A 528 -5.97 -19.24 -7.06
CA GLY A 528 -5.51 -18.44 -5.92
C GLY A 528 -5.92 -19.03 -4.57
N CYS A 529 -5.99 -18.18 -3.54
CA CYS A 529 -6.47 -18.54 -2.20
C CYS A 529 -7.23 -17.38 -1.56
N ALA A 530 -7.83 -17.61 -0.39
CA ALA A 530 -8.56 -16.56 0.34
C ALA A 530 -7.68 -15.34 0.70
N ALA A 531 -6.37 -15.55 1.00
CA ALA A 531 -5.45 -14.48 1.36
C ALA A 531 -5.15 -13.51 0.21
N CYS A 532 -5.27 -13.97 -1.03
CA CYS A 532 -5.08 -13.17 -2.24
C CYS A 532 -6.39 -12.88 -2.99
N ASN A 533 -7.54 -13.08 -2.37
CA ASN A 533 -8.85 -12.95 -3.00
C ASN A 533 -8.94 -13.72 -4.33
N HIS A 534 -8.43 -14.94 -4.35
CA HIS A 534 -8.44 -15.85 -5.51
C HIS A 534 -7.74 -15.31 -6.76
N THR A 535 -6.72 -14.47 -6.59
CA THR A 535 -5.98 -13.85 -7.71
C THR A 535 -4.61 -14.44 -7.95
N GLY A 536 -4.06 -15.20 -6.98
CA GLY A 536 -2.68 -15.67 -6.98
C GLY A 536 -1.64 -14.58 -6.70
N TYR A 537 -2.05 -13.30 -6.57
CA TYR A 537 -1.17 -12.15 -6.30
C TYR A 537 -1.67 -11.35 -5.11
N LYS A 538 -0.74 -10.78 -4.33
CA LYS A 538 -1.05 -9.93 -3.17
C LYS A 538 -0.03 -8.80 -3.05
N GLY A 539 -0.49 -7.59 -3.36
CA GLY A 539 0.36 -6.39 -3.35
C GLY A 539 1.31 -6.29 -4.54
N ARG A 540 2.25 -5.38 -4.43
CA ARG A 540 3.23 -5.06 -5.49
C ARG A 540 4.63 -4.92 -4.90
N ILE A 541 5.65 -5.22 -5.70
CA ILE A 541 7.06 -5.02 -5.37
C ILE A 541 7.72 -4.23 -6.48
N GLY A 542 8.71 -3.39 -6.13
CA GLY A 542 9.50 -2.65 -7.11
C GLY A 542 10.54 -3.53 -7.80
N ILE A 543 10.81 -3.23 -9.06
CA ILE A 543 12.03 -3.65 -9.75
C ILE A 543 12.81 -2.40 -10.11
N TYR A 544 14.11 -2.44 -9.88
CA TYR A 544 14.96 -1.26 -9.87
C TYR A 544 16.21 -1.43 -10.70
N GLU A 545 16.67 -0.31 -11.23
CA GLU A 545 18.04 -0.10 -11.68
C GLU A 545 18.54 1.18 -11.05
N VAL A 546 19.73 1.18 -10.52
CA VAL A 546 20.34 2.36 -9.89
C VAL A 546 21.66 2.66 -10.61
N MET A 547 21.69 3.76 -11.34
CA MET A 547 22.86 4.23 -12.04
C MET A 547 23.62 5.22 -11.15
N ASP A 548 24.86 4.88 -10.83
CA ASP A 548 25.80 5.78 -10.16
C ASP A 548 26.37 6.79 -11.15
N ASN A 549 26.65 7.99 -10.69
CA ASN A 549 27.36 8.99 -11.48
C ASN A 549 28.87 8.80 -11.39
N SER A 550 29.36 7.65 -11.83
CA SER A 550 30.78 7.29 -11.89
C SER A 550 31.59 8.22 -12.81
N GLN A 551 32.91 8.17 -12.69
CA GLN A 551 33.79 8.98 -13.58
C GLN A 551 33.60 8.65 -15.07
N SER A 552 33.28 7.40 -15.42
CA SER A 552 32.97 6.98 -16.79
C SER A 552 31.69 7.64 -17.28
N ILE A 553 30.63 7.61 -16.46
CA ILE A 553 29.34 8.23 -16.75
C ILE A 553 29.49 9.76 -16.86
N GLN A 554 30.21 10.42 -15.94
CA GLN A 554 30.46 11.87 -16.01
C GLN A 554 31.14 12.29 -17.33
N LYS A 555 32.15 11.55 -17.76
CA LYS A 555 32.84 11.82 -19.04
C LYS A 555 31.90 11.63 -20.23
N ALA A 556 31.07 10.58 -20.19
CA ALA A 556 30.12 10.30 -21.26
C ALA A 556 29.04 11.39 -21.36
N ILE A 557 28.53 11.89 -20.22
CA ILE A 557 27.58 13.02 -20.16
C ILE A 557 28.19 14.26 -20.83
N VAL A 558 29.40 14.65 -20.42
CA VAL A 558 30.09 15.82 -20.98
C VAL A 558 30.37 15.69 -22.48
N SER A 559 30.51 14.45 -22.96
CA SER A 559 30.68 14.15 -24.38
C SER A 559 29.38 14.03 -25.18
N ASN A 560 28.22 14.30 -24.58
CA ASN A 560 26.89 14.15 -25.21
C ASN A 560 26.65 12.74 -25.77
N THR A 561 27.01 11.72 -25.01
CA THR A 561 26.84 10.31 -25.38
C THR A 561 25.37 9.92 -25.41
N THR A 562 24.99 8.97 -26.29
CA THR A 562 23.61 8.46 -26.38
C THR A 562 23.19 7.68 -25.13
N SER A 563 21.88 7.56 -24.90
CA SER A 563 21.32 6.81 -23.76
C SER A 563 21.75 5.33 -23.79
N GLU A 564 21.82 4.69 -24.96
CA GLU A 564 22.26 3.29 -25.10
C GLU A 564 23.74 3.10 -24.71
N ALA A 565 24.58 4.07 -25.04
CA ALA A 565 25.99 4.01 -24.66
C ALA A 565 26.16 4.31 -23.14
N LEU A 566 25.34 5.19 -22.56
CA LEU A 566 25.29 5.41 -21.12
C LEU A 566 24.82 4.15 -20.37
N GLU A 567 23.79 3.47 -20.87
CA GLU A 567 23.31 2.19 -20.31
C GLU A 567 24.42 1.15 -20.31
N SER A 568 25.08 0.95 -21.47
CA SER A 568 26.18 -0.01 -21.60
C SER A 568 27.36 0.30 -20.66
N LEU A 569 27.69 1.59 -20.47
CA LEU A 569 28.72 2.02 -19.53
C LEU A 569 28.29 1.74 -18.09
N ALA A 570 27.06 2.07 -17.72
CA ALA A 570 26.52 1.82 -16.38
C ALA A 570 26.50 0.31 -16.05
N GLU A 571 26.12 -0.54 -17.03
CA GLU A 571 26.21 -2.01 -16.87
C GLU A 571 27.65 -2.48 -16.68
N SER A 572 28.60 -1.90 -17.41
CA SER A 572 30.03 -2.24 -17.26
C SER A 572 30.58 -1.78 -15.90
N ASP A 573 30.03 -0.71 -15.33
CA ASP A 573 30.35 -0.21 -13.99
C ASP A 573 29.61 -0.98 -12.87
N GLY A 574 28.78 -1.98 -13.23
CA GLY A 574 28.11 -2.89 -12.30
C GLY A 574 26.63 -2.62 -12.07
N MET A 575 26.00 -1.71 -12.81
CA MET A 575 24.54 -1.50 -12.72
C MET A 575 23.80 -2.78 -13.12
N ILE A 576 22.85 -3.18 -12.28
CA ILE A 576 21.88 -4.23 -12.59
C ILE A 576 20.66 -3.54 -13.22
N THR A 577 20.28 -3.97 -14.43
CA THR A 577 19.11 -3.42 -15.12
C THR A 577 17.81 -3.89 -14.45
N MET A 578 16.72 -3.15 -14.63
CA MET A 578 15.38 -3.55 -14.13
C MET A 578 14.96 -4.93 -14.65
N HIS A 579 15.38 -5.30 -15.86
CA HIS A 579 15.13 -6.63 -16.41
C HIS A 579 15.78 -7.72 -15.55
N VAL A 580 17.06 -7.58 -15.25
CA VAL A 580 17.82 -8.55 -14.47
C VAL A 580 17.33 -8.58 -13.03
N ASP A 581 17.06 -7.42 -12.41
CA ASP A 581 16.48 -7.35 -11.07
C ASP A 581 15.13 -8.09 -11.00
N GLY A 582 14.26 -7.87 -12.00
CA GLY A 582 13.00 -8.58 -12.13
C GLY A 582 13.17 -10.10 -12.28
N LEU A 583 14.14 -10.54 -13.09
CA LEU A 583 14.46 -11.97 -13.22
C LEU A 583 14.87 -12.57 -11.88
N ILE A 584 15.79 -11.93 -11.16
CA ILE A 584 16.22 -12.40 -9.83
C ILE A 584 15.03 -12.52 -8.87
N LYS A 585 14.15 -11.51 -8.82
CA LYS A 585 12.93 -11.55 -8.00
C LYS A 585 11.96 -12.66 -8.43
N SER A 586 11.89 -12.97 -9.72
CA SER A 586 11.08 -14.11 -10.19
C SER A 586 11.69 -15.46 -9.80
N LEU A 587 13.01 -15.60 -9.82
CA LEU A 587 13.72 -16.79 -9.32
C LEU A 587 13.51 -16.98 -7.81
N ARG A 588 13.38 -15.89 -7.06
CA ARG A 588 13.14 -15.89 -5.62
C ARG A 588 11.65 -15.97 -5.24
N GLY A 589 10.74 -16.06 -6.23
CA GLY A 589 9.30 -16.23 -6.01
C GLY A 589 8.60 -14.98 -5.48
N GLU A 590 9.18 -13.79 -5.64
CA GLU A 590 8.54 -12.53 -5.32
C GLU A 590 7.51 -12.12 -6.38
N THR A 591 7.78 -12.48 -7.64
CA THR A 591 6.91 -12.20 -8.78
C THR A 591 6.99 -13.32 -9.81
N THR A 592 6.27 -13.19 -10.93
CA THR A 592 6.37 -14.13 -12.06
C THR A 592 7.21 -13.53 -13.19
N LEU A 593 7.74 -14.40 -14.04
CA LEU A 593 8.45 -13.99 -15.24
C LEU A 593 7.56 -13.15 -16.17
N GLU A 594 6.30 -13.52 -16.31
CA GLU A 594 5.32 -12.84 -17.15
C GLU A 594 5.08 -11.39 -16.68
N GLU A 595 5.00 -11.16 -15.36
CA GLU A 595 4.87 -9.82 -14.80
C GLU A 595 6.09 -8.96 -15.11
N VAL A 596 7.30 -9.52 -15.00
CA VAL A 596 8.53 -8.80 -15.34
C VAL A 596 8.52 -8.42 -16.82
N LEU A 597 8.27 -9.38 -17.70
CA LEU A 597 8.24 -9.13 -19.15
C LEU A 597 7.14 -8.12 -19.53
N ARG A 598 5.96 -8.18 -18.89
CA ARG A 598 4.86 -7.25 -19.14
C ARG A 598 5.23 -5.78 -18.92
N VAL A 599 6.06 -5.49 -17.89
CA VAL A 599 6.37 -4.11 -17.51
C VAL A 599 7.71 -3.63 -18.08
N THR A 600 8.58 -4.55 -18.51
CA THR A 600 9.92 -4.22 -19.01
C THR A 600 10.05 -4.40 -20.53
N SER A 601 9.10 -5.10 -21.20
CA SER A 601 9.12 -5.16 -22.67
C SER A 601 9.03 -3.73 -23.23
N ARG A 602 10.06 -3.31 -23.92
CA ARG A 602 10.02 -2.09 -24.74
C ARG A 602 8.92 -2.33 -25.78
N THR A 603 7.81 -1.61 -25.71
CA THR A 603 6.90 -1.49 -26.86
C THR A 603 7.76 -0.96 -28.00
N LYS A 604 7.98 -1.81 -29.00
CA LYS A 604 8.51 -1.32 -30.28
C LYS A 604 7.33 -0.54 -30.89
N ASP A 605 7.27 0.76 -30.58
CA ASP A 605 6.46 1.71 -31.35
C ASP A 605 7.20 2.04 -32.65
#